data_eed5c4588241fa1b7c981bc141539de3
#
_entry.id   eed5c4588241fa1b7c981bc141539de3
#
_cell.length_a   1.000
_cell.length_b   1.000
_cell.length_c   1.000
_cell.angle_alpha   90.00
_cell.angle_beta   90.00
_cell.angle_gamma   90.00
#
_symmetry.space_group_name_H-M   'P 1'
#
loop_
_entity.id
_entity.type
_entity.pdbx_description
1 polymer ?
#
loop_
_entity_poly.entity_id
_entity_poly.type
_entity_poly.pdbx_seq_one_letter_code
_entity_poly.pdbx_strand_id
1 'polypeptide(L)'
;MKNLFLSLITIGLCITMMAEAQEFDKSLASAKASYNSGNLEDARFNLENALREIDAAIGREILKVLPTTLGGMNSDVKNDQVTGMSGGLTGGLYVQRRYGKDQEKSVTLDIISDSPLMAGINAILAMPMIMNSGDSNQKVVKVQGYKSLLTRESDENNQTTGYQVQTPFNSSLLTLDYNGSISEAEVLKLANSLPLEKIINLAQ
;
A
#
# COMPACT_ATOMS: atom_id res chain seq x y z
N MET A 1 28.26 -28.74 1.14
CA MET A 1 28.11 -27.37 0.63
C MET A 1 26.68 -26.83 0.68
N LYS A 2 25.60 -27.64 0.50
CA LYS A 2 24.18 -27.18 0.62
C LYS A 2 23.80 -26.65 2.02
N ASN A 3 24.33 -27.19 3.09
CA ASN A 3 23.96 -26.81 4.46
C ASN A 3 24.64 -25.51 4.92
N LEU A 4 25.72 -25.08 4.28
CA LEU A 4 26.41 -23.84 4.60
C LEU A 4 25.66 -22.61 4.03
N PHE A 5 25.01 -22.76 2.87
CA PHE A 5 24.20 -21.71 2.24
C PHE A 5 22.90 -21.41 3.00
N LEU A 6 22.29 -22.46 3.59
CA LEU A 6 21.06 -22.29 4.37
C LEU A 6 21.31 -21.53 5.69
N SER A 7 22.49 -21.77 6.30
CA SER A 7 22.91 -21.08 7.54
C SER A 7 23.21 -19.58 7.33
N LEU A 8 23.75 -19.21 6.15
CA LEU A 8 24.05 -17.80 5.85
C LEU A 8 22.79 -16.97 5.63
N ILE A 9 21.74 -17.55 5.04
CA ILE A 9 20.46 -16.86 4.78
C ILE A 9 19.70 -16.58 6.07
N THR A 10 19.73 -17.50 7.04
CA THR A 10 19.08 -17.29 8.35
C THR A 10 19.77 -16.24 9.20
N ILE A 11 21.08 -16.12 9.13
CA ILE A 11 21.86 -15.10 9.87
C ILE A 11 21.59 -13.70 9.29
N GLY A 12 21.48 -13.55 7.96
CA GLY A 12 21.17 -12.28 7.31
C GLY A 12 19.79 -11.72 7.68
N LEU A 13 18.78 -12.57 7.84
CA LEU A 13 17.42 -12.15 8.19
C LEU A 13 17.29 -11.69 9.66
N CYS A 14 18.06 -12.30 10.57
CA CYS A 14 18.08 -11.87 11.98
C CYS A 14 18.77 -10.53 12.19
N ILE A 15 19.78 -10.19 11.38
CA ILE A 15 20.54 -8.94 11.52
C ILE A 15 19.69 -7.72 11.14
N THR A 16 18.86 -7.82 10.12
CA THR A 16 17.98 -6.71 9.69
C THR A 16 16.90 -6.40 10.72
N MET A 17 16.26 -7.39 11.31
CA MET A 17 15.26 -7.18 12.38
C MET A 17 15.87 -6.57 13.66
N MET A 18 17.11 -6.90 13.98
CA MET A 18 17.80 -6.32 15.15
C MET A 18 18.16 -4.84 14.93
N ALA A 19 18.53 -4.45 13.71
CA ALA A 19 18.86 -3.06 13.39
C ALA A 19 17.64 -2.12 13.48
N GLU A 20 16.48 -2.58 13.04
CA GLU A 20 15.22 -1.82 13.05
C GLU A 20 14.68 -1.65 14.49
N ALA A 21 14.73 -2.70 15.31
CA ALA A 21 14.36 -2.60 16.71
C ALA A 21 15.26 -1.60 17.46
N GLN A 22 16.56 -1.52 17.11
CA GLN A 22 17.48 -0.54 17.68
C GLN A 22 17.14 0.90 17.32
N GLU A 23 16.69 1.18 16.09
CA GLU A 23 16.35 2.54 15.67
C GLU A 23 15.05 3.02 16.34
N PHE A 24 14.04 2.15 16.45
CA PHE A 24 12.84 2.42 17.23
C PHE A 24 13.16 2.75 18.69
N ASP A 25 13.91 1.89 19.37
CA ASP A 25 14.28 2.07 20.78
C ASP A 25 15.10 3.35 20.99
N LYS A 26 16.00 3.69 20.09
CA LYS A 26 16.79 4.90 20.10
C LYS A 26 15.91 6.15 19.96
N SER A 27 14.99 6.15 19.01
CA SER A 27 14.04 7.25 18.80
C SER A 27 13.16 7.45 20.02
N LEU A 28 12.65 6.37 20.62
CA LEU A 28 11.83 6.44 21.83
C LEU A 28 12.63 6.96 23.05
N ALA A 29 13.87 6.50 23.23
CA ALA A 29 14.76 6.98 24.29
C ALA A 29 15.09 8.47 24.13
N SER A 30 15.37 8.91 22.90
CA SER A 30 15.62 10.31 22.57
C SER A 30 14.40 11.19 22.82
N ALA A 31 13.21 10.73 22.43
CA ALA A 31 11.95 11.42 22.70
C ALA A 31 11.75 11.65 24.21
N LYS A 32 11.98 10.62 25.02
CA LYS A 32 11.87 10.69 26.48
C LYS A 32 12.88 11.66 27.08
N ALA A 33 14.12 11.64 26.62
CA ALA A 33 15.17 12.54 27.08
C ALA A 33 14.83 14.00 26.75
N SER A 34 14.42 14.29 25.52
CA SER A 34 14.02 15.63 25.06
C SER A 34 12.80 16.14 25.84
N TYR A 35 11.80 15.30 26.09
CA TYR A 35 10.63 15.65 26.89
C TYR A 35 11.03 16.04 28.33
N ASN A 36 11.89 15.25 28.97
CA ASN A 36 12.36 15.51 30.34
C ASN A 36 13.19 16.78 30.46
N SER A 37 13.89 17.19 29.39
CA SER A 37 14.65 18.45 29.35
C SER A 37 13.81 19.66 28.96
N GLY A 38 12.49 19.45 28.65
CA GLY A 38 11.58 20.52 28.23
C GLY A 38 11.69 20.89 26.75
N ASN A 39 12.50 20.18 25.97
CA ASN A 39 12.58 20.36 24.52
C ASN A 39 11.46 19.57 23.81
N LEU A 40 10.25 20.17 23.76
CA LEU A 40 9.04 19.51 23.25
C LEU A 40 9.07 19.32 21.72
N GLU A 41 9.79 20.16 20.99
CA GLU A 41 9.92 20.04 19.53
C GLU A 41 10.75 18.80 19.18
N ASP A 42 11.91 18.62 19.79
CA ASP A 42 12.73 17.43 19.57
C ASP A 42 12.04 16.16 20.10
N ALA A 43 11.30 16.26 21.23
CA ALA A 43 10.52 15.14 21.73
C ALA A 43 9.49 14.67 20.71
N ARG A 44 8.74 15.60 20.11
CA ARG A 44 7.77 15.32 19.06
C ARG A 44 8.43 14.70 17.82
N PHE A 45 9.51 15.30 17.33
CA PHE A 45 10.27 14.79 16.18
C PHE A 45 10.73 13.34 16.38
N ASN A 46 11.27 13.02 17.56
CA ASN A 46 11.72 11.67 17.86
C ASN A 46 10.55 10.67 18.00
N LEU A 47 9.38 11.08 18.51
CA LEU A 47 8.18 10.24 18.50
C LEU A 47 7.67 9.97 17.08
N GLU A 48 7.68 10.97 16.21
CA GLU A 48 7.34 10.79 14.80
C GLU A 48 8.31 9.84 14.10
N ASN A 49 9.60 9.84 14.46
CA ASN A 49 10.57 8.86 13.97
C ASN A 49 10.24 7.45 14.46
N ALA A 50 9.89 7.27 15.73
CA ALA A 50 9.50 5.96 16.26
C ALA A 50 8.24 5.44 15.58
N LEU A 51 7.24 6.28 15.31
CA LEU A 51 6.04 5.89 14.56
C LEU A 51 6.37 5.44 13.14
N ARG A 52 7.29 6.12 12.45
CA ARG A 52 7.76 5.69 11.12
C ARG A 52 8.32 4.28 11.09
N GLU A 53 9.09 3.91 12.12
CA GLU A 53 9.65 2.55 12.22
C GLU A 53 8.54 1.50 12.40
N ILE A 54 7.49 1.83 13.16
CA ILE A 54 6.32 0.97 13.29
C ILE A 54 5.60 0.82 11.95
N ASP A 55 5.34 1.92 11.24
CA ASP A 55 4.70 1.91 9.92
C ASP A 55 5.51 1.08 8.92
N ALA A 56 6.83 1.24 8.91
CA ALA A 56 7.71 0.44 8.07
C ALA A 56 7.65 -1.06 8.43
N ALA A 57 7.56 -1.41 9.72
CA ALA A 57 7.40 -2.78 10.15
C ALA A 57 6.04 -3.37 9.69
N ILE A 58 4.95 -2.62 9.86
CA ILE A 58 3.62 -2.99 9.36
C ILE A 58 3.65 -3.21 7.85
N GLY A 59 4.28 -2.30 7.11
CA GLY A 59 4.39 -2.42 5.65
C GLY A 59 5.12 -3.68 5.20
N ARG A 60 6.17 -4.08 5.89
CA ARG A 60 6.86 -5.35 5.63
C ARG A 60 5.96 -6.57 5.89
N GLU A 61 5.13 -6.55 6.93
CA GLU A 61 4.15 -7.61 7.18
C GLU A 61 3.08 -7.65 6.08
N ILE A 62 2.62 -6.49 5.61
CA ILE A 62 1.70 -6.41 4.47
C ILE A 62 2.33 -7.02 3.22
N LEU A 63 3.59 -6.70 2.90
CA LEU A 63 4.29 -7.28 1.75
C LEU A 63 4.39 -8.80 1.83
N LYS A 64 4.50 -9.39 3.02
CA LYS A 64 4.54 -10.86 3.20
C LYS A 64 3.22 -11.54 2.88
N VAL A 65 2.09 -10.87 3.10
CA VAL A 65 0.76 -11.43 2.81
C VAL A 65 0.31 -11.20 1.37
N LEU A 66 0.96 -10.28 0.64
CA LEU A 66 0.66 -10.05 -0.77
C LEU A 66 1.06 -11.26 -1.62
N PRO A 67 0.26 -11.63 -2.64
CA PRO A 67 0.56 -12.77 -3.50
C PRO A 67 1.87 -12.57 -4.27
N THR A 68 2.58 -13.66 -4.53
CA THR A 68 3.79 -13.66 -5.37
C THR A 68 3.45 -13.58 -6.88
N THR A 69 2.21 -13.87 -7.23
CA THR A 69 1.68 -13.75 -8.59
C THR A 69 0.27 -13.15 -8.57
N LEU A 70 -0.01 -12.22 -9.49
CA LEU A 70 -1.32 -11.61 -9.64
C LEU A 70 -1.70 -11.58 -11.12
N GLY A 71 -2.82 -12.20 -11.49
CA GLY A 71 -3.24 -12.29 -12.88
C GLY A 71 -2.25 -12.98 -13.82
N GLY A 72 -1.48 -13.95 -13.31
CA GLY A 72 -0.41 -14.63 -14.04
C GLY A 72 0.90 -13.84 -14.16
N MET A 73 0.97 -12.63 -13.60
CA MET A 73 2.18 -11.80 -13.55
C MET A 73 2.93 -12.06 -12.24
N ASN A 74 4.25 -12.23 -12.32
CA ASN A 74 5.09 -12.39 -11.15
C ASN A 74 5.32 -11.03 -10.46
N SER A 75 5.40 -11.05 -9.13
CA SER A 75 5.79 -9.86 -8.35
C SER A 75 7.26 -9.50 -8.57
N ASP A 76 7.53 -8.21 -8.61
CA ASP A 76 8.90 -7.65 -8.63
C ASP A 76 9.36 -7.31 -7.20
N VAL A 77 9.57 -8.35 -6.40
CA VAL A 77 9.93 -8.24 -4.97
C VAL A 77 11.16 -7.37 -4.71
N LYS A 78 12.09 -7.28 -5.69
CA LYS A 78 13.31 -6.47 -5.54
C LYS A 78 13.03 -4.97 -5.52
N ASN A 79 11.92 -4.56 -6.12
CA ASN A 79 11.48 -3.19 -6.22
C ASN A 79 10.26 -2.89 -5.30
N ASP A 80 9.96 -3.79 -4.35
CA ASP A 80 8.99 -3.50 -3.30
C ASP A 80 9.41 -2.24 -2.54
N GLN A 81 8.45 -1.37 -2.27
CA GLN A 81 8.68 -0.15 -1.49
C GLN A 81 7.86 -0.18 -0.22
N VAL A 82 8.52 0.16 0.88
CA VAL A 82 7.89 0.41 2.18
C VAL A 82 8.52 1.65 2.76
N THR A 83 7.70 2.62 3.11
CA THR A 83 8.15 3.81 3.83
C THR A 83 7.13 4.17 4.89
N GLY A 84 7.61 4.51 6.09
CA GLY A 84 6.84 5.27 7.05
C GLY A 84 6.92 6.74 6.65
N MET A 85 5.82 7.33 6.21
CA MET A 85 5.78 8.75 5.85
C MET A 85 5.53 9.57 7.12
N SER A 86 6.50 10.38 7.52
CA SER A 86 6.31 11.32 8.63
C SER A 86 6.53 12.75 8.16
N GLY A 87 5.76 13.63 8.76
CA GLY A 87 5.99 15.07 8.63
C GLY A 87 5.53 15.64 7.29
N GLY A 88 4.40 16.28 7.29
CA GLY A 88 3.80 16.91 6.13
C GLY A 88 2.34 16.45 5.96
N LEU A 89 1.69 16.86 4.92
CA LEU A 89 0.26 16.59 4.62
C LEU A 89 -0.12 15.10 4.52
N THR A 90 0.84 14.18 4.64
CA THR A 90 0.64 12.74 4.48
C THR A 90 1.55 11.96 5.44
N GLY A 91 1.25 11.98 6.73
CA GLY A 91 1.86 11.05 7.69
C GLY A 91 1.22 9.67 7.53
N GLY A 92 2.01 8.59 7.59
CA GLY A 92 1.46 7.23 7.59
C GLY A 92 2.27 6.24 6.77
N LEU A 93 1.72 5.03 6.69
CA LEU A 93 2.28 3.91 5.96
C LEU A 93 2.13 4.07 4.45
N TYR A 94 3.20 3.79 3.71
CA TYR A 94 3.18 3.56 2.27
C TYR A 94 3.77 2.19 1.94
N VAL A 95 3.03 1.38 1.18
CA VAL A 95 3.47 0.09 0.66
C VAL A 95 3.19 0.04 -0.83
N GLN A 96 4.19 -0.35 -1.62
CA GLN A 96 4.01 -0.60 -3.05
C GLN A 96 4.60 -1.94 -3.46
N ARG A 97 3.86 -2.69 -4.27
CA ARG A 97 4.34 -3.88 -5.00
C ARG A 97 3.90 -3.81 -6.45
N ARG A 98 4.83 -4.15 -7.34
CA ARG A 98 4.58 -4.27 -8.78
C ARG A 98 4.52 -5.73 -9.21
N TYR A 99 3.66 -6.00 -10.20
CA TYR A 99 3.54 -7.28 -10.88
C TYR A 99 3.68 -7.07 -12.38
N GLY A 100 4.37 -8.01 -13.05
CA GLY A 100 4.72 -7.85 -14.46
C GLY A 100 5.99 -7.02 -14.65
N LYS A 101 6.64 -7.21 -15.77
CA LYS A 101 7.87 -6.49 -16.15
C LYS A 101 7.70 -5.69 -17.43
N ASP A 102 6.65 -5.96 -18.16
CA ASP A 102 6.41 -5.37 -19.47
C ASP A 102 5.69 -4.03 -19.31
N GLN A 103 6.05 -3.08 -20.16
CA GLN A 103 5.36 -1.79 -20.21
C GLN A 103 3.93 -1.94 -20.75
N GLU A 104 3.66 -3.04 -21.47
CA GLU A 104 2.35 -3.31 -22.08
C GLU A 104 1.36 -3.97 -21.11
N LYS A 105 1.85 -4.64 -20.05
CA LYS A 105 1.00 -5.32 -19.08
C LYS A 105 1.64 -5.35 -17.70
N SER A 106 1.08 -4.58 -16.78
CA SER A 106 1.56 -4.52 -15.39
C SER A 106 0.46 -4.19 -14.41
N VAL A 107 0.67 -4.55 -13.15
CA VAL A 107 -0.14 -4.09 -12.01
C VAL A 107 0.75 -3.42 -11.00
N THR A 108 0.36 -2.25 -10.55
CA THR A 108 0.91 -1.62 -9.36
C THR A 108 -0.14 -1.70 -8.25
N LEU A 109 0.26 -2.17 -7.09
CA LEU A 109 -0.56 -2.19 -5.90
C LEU A 109 0.05 -1.25 -4.88
N ASP A 110 -0.71 -0.21 -4.51
CA ASP A 110 -0.34 0.78 -3.51
C ASP A 110 -1.28 0.71 -2.31
N ILE A 111 -0.73 0.82 -1.12
CA ILE A 111 -1.48 0.96 0.13
C ILE A 111 -0.93 2.18 0.85
N ILE A 112 -1.79 3.16 1.12
CA ILE A 112 -1.42 4.44 1.72
C ILE A 112 -2.34 4.71 2.89
N SER A 113 -1.78 4.84 4.10
CA SER A 113 -2.54 5.29 5.28
C SER A 113 -2.63 6.82 5.28
N ASP A 114 -3.72 7.35 5.82
CA ASP A 114 -4.02 8.79 5.89
C ASP A 114 -3.88 9.51 4.54
N SER A 115 -4.29 8.79 3.47
CA SER A 115 -4.19 9.31 2.10
C SER A 115 -5.05 10.57 1.93
N PRO A 116 -4.49 11.66 1.38
CA PRO A 116 -5.24 12.88 1.11
C PRO A 116 -6.35 12.66 0.07
N LEU A 117 -6.27 11.59 -0.73
CA LEU A 117 -7.30 11.22 -1.70
C LEU A 117 -8.57 10.67 -1.06
N MET A 118 -8.50 10.21 0.20
CA MET A 118 -9.63 9.58 0.91
C MET A 118 -10.88 10.43 0.93
N ALA A 119 -10.74 11.74 1.19
CA ALA A 119 -11.90 12.66 1.25
C ALA A 119 -12.61 12.74 -0.11
N GLY A 120 -11.86 12.85 -1.20
CA GLY A 120 -12.39 12.90 -2.57
C GLY A 120 -13.07 11.58 -2.97
N ILE A 121 -12.41 10.46 -2.73
CA ILE A 121 -12.94 9.13 -3.05
C ILE A 121 -14.22 8.85 -2.26
N ASN A 122 -14.23 9.11 -0.95
CA ASN A 122 -15.41 8.93 -0.12
C ASN A 122 -16.59 9.82 -0.56
N ALA A 123 -16.31 11.06 -1.00
CA ALA A 123 -17.34 11.92 -1.56
C ALA A 123 -17.95 11.32 -2.85
N ILE A 124 -17.13 10.79 -3.76
CA ILE A 124 -17.59 10.11 -4.97
C ILE A 124 -18.40 8.87 -4.63
N LEU A 125 -17.93 8.02 -3.70
CA LEU A 125 -18.61 6.81 -3.28
C LEU A 125 -19.94 7.05 -2.56
N ALA A 126 -20.16 8.28 -2.07
CA ALA A 126 -21.42 8.70 -1.46
C ALA A 126 -22.47 9.21 -2.49
N MET A 127 -22.04 9.47 -3.75
CA MET A 127 -22.94 10.02 -4.80
C MET A 127 -23.79 8.91 -5.44
N PRO A 128 -25.15 8.96 -5.34
CA PRO A 128 -26.02 7.93 -5.93
C PRO A 128 -25.97 7.85 -7.46
N MET A 129 -25.66 8.98 -8.13
CA MET A 129 -25.69 9.06 -9.61
C MET A 129 -24.53 8.31 -10.28
N ILE A 130 -23.38 8.17 -9.66
CA ILE A 130 -22.21 7.48 -10.26
C ILE A 130 -22.43 5.97 -10.32
N MET A 131 -23.34 5.42 -9.50
CA MET A 131 -23.68 3.99 -9.53
C MET A 131 -24.38 3.56 -10.82
N ASN A 132 -24.97 4.48 -11.60
CA ASN A 132 -25.84 4.18 -12.74
C ASN A 132 -25.49 4.91 -14.05
N SER A 133 -24.45 5.74 -14.08
CA SER A 133 -24.08 6.49 -15.29
C SER A 133 -23.33 5.57 -16.28
N GLY A 134 -24.02 5.10 -17.31
CA GLY A 134 -23.45 4.19 -18.32
C GLY A 134 -22.32 4.80 -19.17
N ASP A 135 -22.07 6.12 -19.09
CA ASP A 135 -21.09 6.84 -19.91
C ASP A 135 -19.90 7.42 -19.13
N SER A 136 -19.86 7.22 -17.82
CA SER A 136 -18.72 7.73 -17.04
C SER A 136 -17.55 6.73 -17.02
N ASN A 137 -16.34 7.25 -17.14
CA ASN A 137 -15.12 6.45 -16.93
C ASN A 137 -14.99 5.95 -15.49
N GLN A 138 -15.90 6.32 -14.59
CA GLN A 138 -15.90 5.97 -13.19
C GLN A 138 -17.18 5.24 -12.78
N LYS A 139 -17.02 4.18 -12.01
CA LYS A 139 -18.13 3.38 -11.46
C LYS A 139 -17.87 3.03 -10.00
N VAL A 140 -18.94 2.98 -9.21
CA VAL A 140 -18.89 2.41 -7.87
C VAL A 140 -19.11 0.90 -7.98
N VAL A 141 -18.13 0.14 -7.51
CA VAL A 141 -18.13 -1.34 -7.51
C VAL A 141 -17.96 -1.87 -6.09
N LYS A 142 -18.01 -3.18 -5.92
CA LYS A 142 -17.67 -3.85 -4.65
C LYS A 142 -16.47 -4.77 -4.85
N VAL A 143 -15.46 -4.62 -3.99
CA VAL A 143 -14.33 -5.53 -3.87
C VAL A 143 -14.42 -6.19 -2.50
N GLN A 144 -14.69 -7.49 -2.44
CA GLN A 144 -14.90 -8.26 -1.20
C GLN A 144 -15.88 -7.59 -0.21
N GLY A 145 -16.94 -6.94 -0.74
CA GLY A 145 -17.95 -6.24 0.05
C GLY A 145 -17.66 -4.76 0.32
N TYR A 146 -16.42 -4.29 0.17
CA TYR A 146 -16.06 -2.88 0.32
C TYR A 146 -16.46 -2.08 -0.92
N LYS A 147 -17.06 -0.91 -0.70
CA LYS A 147 -17.33 0.04 -1.79
C LYS A 147 -16.00 0.55 -2.34
N SER A 148 -15.83 0.46 -3.64
CA SER A 148 -14.61 0.83 -4.34
C SER A 148 -14.94 1.67 -5.56
N LEU A 149 -14.05 2.57 -5.92
CA LEU A 149 -14.12 3.33 -7.15
C LEU A 149 -13.34 2.59 -8.23
N LEU A 150 -14.00 2.22 -9.32
CA LEU A 150 -13.37 1.74 -10.55
C LEU A 150 -13.28 2.89 -11.52
N THR A 151 -12.08 3.20 -11.99
CA THR A 151 -11.82 4.18 -13.04
C THR A 151 -11.25 3.48 -14.27
N ARG A 152 -11.86 3.69 -15.44
CA ARG A 152 -11.33 3.24 -16.72
C ARG A 152 -10.35 4.28 -17.25
N GLU A 153 -9.17 3.87 -17.60
CA GLU A 153 -8.20 4.67 -18.30
C GLU A 153 -8.31 4.44 -19.81
N SER A 154 -8.22 5.50 -20.60
CA SER A 154 -8.31 5.44 -22.06
C SER A 154 -7.36 6.44 -22.71
N ASP A 155 -6.93 6.09 -23.93
CA ASP A 155 -6.14 6.97 -24.78
C ASP A 155 -7.02 8.05 -25.48
N GLU A 156 -6.39 8.85 -26.33
CA GLU A 156 -7.05 9.92 -27.13
C GLU A 156 -8.13 9.36 -28.08
N ASN A 157 -8.04 8.08 -28.44
CA ASN A 157 -9.01 7.40 -29.33
C ASN A 157 -10.11 6.69 -28.52
N ASN A 158 -10.19 6.95 -27.20
CA ASN A 158 -11.13 6.30 -26.27
C ASN A 158 -10.95 4.77 -26.17
N GLN A 159 -9.76 4.26 -26.54
CA GLN A 159 -9.41 2.84 -26.32
C GLN A 159 -8.95 2.66 -24.89
N THR A 160 -9.42 1.61 -24.23
CA THR A 160 -9.04 1.30 -22.86
C THR A 160 -7.55 0.95 -22.77
N THR A 161 -6.80 1.71 -22.01
CA THR A 161 -5.38 1.51 -21.73
C THR A 161 -5.12 0.88 -20.38
N GLY A 162 -6.10 0.94 -19.47
CA GLY A 162 -5.99 0.38 -18.13
C GLY A 162 -7.24 0.58 -17.29
N TYR A 163 -7.12 0.16 -16.04
CA TYR A 163 -8.12 0.39 -15.00
C TYR A 163 -7.45 0.64 -13.65
N GLN A 164 -8.02 1.55 -12.89
CA GLN A 164 -7.67 1.78 -11.50
C GLN A 164 -8.84 1.37 -10.60
N VAL A 165 -8.56 0.57 -9.57
CA VAL A 165 -9.52 0.16 -8.53
C VAL A 165 -9.05 0.73 -7.21
N GLN A 166 -9.82 1.64 -6.64
CA GLN A 166 -9.51 2.30 -5.37
C GLN A 166 -10.49 1.86 -4.29
N THR A 167 -9.96 1.19 -3.28
CA THR A 167 -10.73 0.61 -2.17
C THR A 167 -10.34 1.32 -0.86
N PRO A 168 -11.15 2.25 -0.36
CA PRO A 168 -10.93 2.86 0.94
C PRO A 168 -11.32 1.90 2.07
N PHE A 169 -10.52 1.88 3.14
CA PHE A 169 -10.80 1.15 4.36
C PHE A 169 -10.13 1.84 5.55
N ASN A 170 -10.82 1.95 6.69
CA ASN A 170 -10.34 2.71 7.83
C ASN A 170 -9.87 4.13 7.41
N SER A 171 -8.61 4.49 7.73
CA SER A 171 -7.95 5.70 7.23
C SER A 171 -7.05 5.44 6.02
N SER A 172 -7.10 4.25 5.43
CA SER A 172 -6.19 3.80 4.38
C SER A 172 -6.87 3.65 3.03
N LEU A 173 -6.10 3.79 1.97
CA LEU A 173 -6.51 3.58 0.59
C LEU A 173 -5.65 2.48 -0.04
N LEU A 174 -6.30 1.42 -0.55
CA LEU A 174 -5.69 0.46 -1.43
C LEU A 174 -6.02 0.85 -2.87
N THR A 175 -5.00 1.03 -3.69
CA THR A 175 -5.12 1.28 -5.13
C THR A 175 -4.51 0.11 -5.90
N LEU A 176 -5.29 -0.52 -6.76
CA LEU A 176 -4.82 -1.45 -7.78
C LEU A 176 -4.87 -0.73 -9.11
N ASP A 177 -3.71 -0.48 -9.69
CA ASP A 177 -3.55 0.17 -10.99
C ASP A 177 -3.10 -0.87 -12.01
N TYR A 178 -3.95 -1.17 -12.98
CA TYR A 178 -3.67 -2.11 -14.06
C TYR A 178 -3.40 -1.34 -15.34
N ASN A 179 -2.20 -1.46 -15.86
CA ASN A 179 -1.81 -0.93 -17.16
C ASN A 179 -1.84 -2.05 -18.21
N GLY A 180 -2.55 -1.82 -19.30
CA GLY A 180 -2.67 -2.72 -20.44
C GLY A 180 -4.12 -3.03 -20.82
N SER A 181 -4.28 -3.79 -21.90
CA SER A 181 -5.60 -4.21 -22.37
C SER A 181 -6.17 -5.30 -21.46
N ILE A 182 -7.31 -5.02 -20.83
CA ILE A 182 -8.03 -5.95 -19.95
C ILE A 182 -9.52 -5.58 -19.97
N SER A 183 -10.38 -6.53 -19.64
CA SER A 183 -11.79 -6.24 -19.41
C SER A 183 -12.07 -5.80 -17.98
N GLU A 184 -13.12 -5.04 -17.78
CA GLU A 184 -13.60 -4.65 -16.45
C GLU A 184 -13.80 -5.87 -15.52
N ALA A 185 -14.39 -6.96 -16.04
CA ALA A 185 -14.62 -8.17 -15.26
C ALA A 185 -13.32 -8.82 -14.79
N GLU A 186 -12.28 -8.81 -15.62
CA GLU A 186 -10.98 -9.38 -15.27
C GLU A 186 -10.25 -8.54 -14.23
N VAL A 187 -10.23 -7.21 -14.35
CA VAL A 187 -9.60 -6.35 -13.32
C VAL A 187 -10.31 -6.47 -11.98
N LEU A 188 -11.64 -6.57 -11.97
CA LEU A 188 -12.39 -6.80 -10.73
C LEU A 188 -12.10 -8.18 -10.13
N LYS A 189 -11.89 -9.21 -10.97
CA LYS A 189 -11.44 -10.51 -10.49
C LYS A 189 -10.06 -10.44 -9.84
N LEU A 190 -9.12 -9.66 -10.40
CA LEU A 190 -7.82 -9.42 -9.79
C LEU A 190 -7.96 -8.74 -8.42
N ALA A 191 -8.71 -7.64 -8.34
CA ALA A 191 -8.95 -6.94 -7.09
C ALA A 191 -9.58 -7.84 -6.02
N ASN A 192 -10.55 -8.67 -6.40
CA ASN A 192 -11.19 -9.63 -5.49
C ASN A 192 -10.28 -10.82 -5.09
N SER A 193 -9.16 -11.04 -5.76
CA SER A 193 -8.20 -12.10 -5.40
C SER A 193 -7.16 -11.67 -4.38
N LEU A 194 -7.08 -10.38 -4.06
CA LEU A 194 -6.17 -9.85 -3.04
C LEU A 194 -6.58 -10.31 -1.63
N PRO A 195 -5.65 -10.50 -0.70
CA PRO A 195 -5.96 -10.86 0.68
C PRO A 195 -6.40 -9.63 1.50
N LEU A 196 -7.49 -8.96 1.07
CA LEU A 196 -7.90 -7.64 1.55
C LEU A 196 -8.15 -7.62 3.07
N GLU A 197 -8.81 -8.64 3.62
CA GLU A 197 -9.05 -8.74 5.05
C GLU A 197 -7.76 -8.79 5.87
N LYS A 198 -6.74 -9.53 5.39
CA LYS A 198 -5.43 -9.58 6.06
C LYS A 198 -4.71 -8.24 6.00
N ILE A 199 -4.79 -7.55 4.86
CA ILE A 199 -4.20 -6.22 4.68
C ILE A 199 -4.86 -5.23 5.64
N ILE A 200 -6.19 -5.23 5.72
CA ILE A 200 -6.96 -4.34 6.60
C ILE A 200 -6.60 -4.57 8.07
N ASN A 201 -6.47 -5.83 8.49
CA ASN A 201 -6.13 -6.17 9.87
C ASN A 201 -4.70 -5.77 10.26
N LEU A 202 -3.78 -5.70 9.31
CA LEU A 202 -2.40 -5.25 9.54
C LEU A 202 -2.29 -3.71 9.54
N ALA A 203 -3.08 -3.03 8.70
CA ALA A 203 -3.04 -1.58 8.53
C ALA A 203 -4.00 -0.80 9.47
N GLN A 204 -4.38 -1.41 10.61
CA GLN A 204 -5.25 -0.79 11.62
C GLN A 204 -4.47 0.12 12.56
#